data_0e231feb66b913f9565a83e872282d12
#
_entry.id   0e231feb66b913f9565a83e872282d12
#
_cell.length_a   1.000
_cell.length_b   1.000
_cell.length_c   1.000
_cell.angle_alpha   90.00
_cell.angle_beta   90.00
_cell.angle_gamma   90.00
#
_symmetry.space_group_name_H-M   'P 1'
#
loop_
_entity.id
_entity.type
_entity.pdbx_description
1 polymer ?
#
loop_
_entity_poly.entity_id
_entity_poly.type
_entity_poly.pdbx_seq_one_letter_code
_entity_poly.pdbx_strand_id
1 'polypeptide(L)'
;MFKKFRAIRAGAIVGAAMFVTAPAGIAAQQPASSARPAASGASVRAATRQYRESHEAEIAREFVELLAIPDVALDTANIGRNATAVMAMLRRRGVTTRTLDGAGGPPAVYGELRSPNATRTVVFYAHYDGQPVDPSQWTGAPFTPVLRDGSLAAGAKVIPMPAAGERMRGDSRIYARSASDDKAAIIAMMSALDALRAGGIAPSVNLKFFFEGEEEAGSSHLRRVLQANTELLRADAWVFCDGPVHQSGRQQVVFGARGVMGLELTTYGPLRPLHSGHYGNWAPNPAVLMATLIASMRDDDGRILIAGFNDDVRPISAAEHTALGAIPPVDTTLRRALQLGATEAGNASLAERIMAPALNVRGIKVGGVRELAANAIPTEASASIDFRLVPNQTPEHVRQLVEAHLRSRGYHLVADTPDSATRVTHPKIVRVEWEGGYAATRAPMDIPFSRALLAAASSGAATPPLAVPMLGGSLPTSTFEQVLGVPLVVLPIANYDNNQHAANENIRVQNLWDGIELFAAVMARVGHEWKESAVP
;
A
#
# COMPACT_ATOMS: atom_id res chain seq x y z
N MET A 1 17.45 -45.62 56.91
CA MET A 1 18.59 -46.51 57.25
C MET A 1 19.86 -45.75 56.90
N PHE A 2 20.48 -45.15 57.83
CA PHE A 2 21.75 -45.43 58.54
C PHE A 2 22.88 -45.89 57.60
N LYS A 3 24.01 -45.28 57.48
CA LYS A 3 25.22 -44.94 58.29
C LYS A 3 26.32 -44.66 57.29
N LYS A 4 27.41 -44.01 57.46
CA LYS A 4 28.17 -43.28 58.49
C LYS A 4 29.52 -42.88 57.87
N PHE A 5 29.96 -41.67 58.19
CA PHE A 5 31.31 -41.21 58.56
C PHE A 5 32.58 -41.96 58.11
N ARG A 6 33.57 -41.20 57.60
CA ARG A 6 34.84 -40.98 58.32
C ARG A 6 35.71 -39.85 57.74
N ALA A 7 36.12 -38.98 58.63
CA ALA A 7 37.16 -37.99 58.44
C ALA A 7 38.53 -38.52 58.85
N ILE A 8 39.64 -38.10 58.21
CA ILE A 8 41.02 -38.19 58.76
C ILE A 8 41.81 -36.93 58.32
N ARG A 9 42.19 -36.17 59.24
CA ARG A 9 43.34 -35.36 59.72
C ARG A 9 44.47 -34.95 58.72
N ALA A 10 44.71 -33.69 58.81
CA ALA A 10 45.81 -32.77 58.78
C ALA A 10 47.26 -33.33 58.71
N GLY A 11 48.09 -32.70 57.90
CA GLY A 11 49.55 -32.68 57.94
C GLY A 11 50.07 -31.37 57.41
N ALA A 12 50.59 -30.56 58.32
CA ALA A 12 51.26 -29.30 57.97
C ALA A 12 52.69 -29.53 57.52
N ILE A 13 53.10 -28.96 56.40
CA ILE A 13 54.51 -28.81 56.02
C ILE A 13 54.76 -27.35 55.67
N VAL A 14 55.69 -26.74 56.41
CA VAL A 14 56.27 -25.42 56.20
C VAL A 14 57.19 -25.47 55.02
N GLY A 15 57.08 -24.60 54.04
CA GLY A 15 57.95 -24.50 52.88
C GLY A 15 58.10 -23.04 52.44
N ALA A 16 59.32 -22.58 52.39
CA ALA A 16 59.81 -21.21 52.27
C ALA A 16 59.23 -20.43 51.09
N ALA A 17 58.95 -19.15 51.33
CA ALA A 17 58.59 -18.16 50.29
C ALA A 17 59.82 -17.76 49.47
N MET A 18 59.83 -18.05 48.20
CA MET A 18 60.70 -17.35 47.21
C MET A 18 59.84 -16.29 46.51
N PHE A 19 60.22 -15.02 46.70
CA PHE A 19 59.69 -13.93 45.92
C PHE A 19 60.25 -13.99 44.49
N VAL A 20 59.45 -14.35 43.52
CA VAL A 20 59.73 -14.15 42.09
C VAL A 20 58.99 -12.91 41.66
N THR A 21 59.73 -11.82 41.38
CA THR A 21 59.22 -10.62 40.74
C THR A 21 58.88 -10.94 39.30
N ALA A 22 57.58 -10.99 38.96
CA ALA A 22 57.12 -11.03 37.59
C ALA A 22 57.27 -9.65 36.93
N PRO A 23 57.75 -9.56 35.66
CA PRO A 23 57.78 -8.28 34.95
C PRO A 23 56.34 -7.83 34.62
N ALA A 24 56.08 -6.54 34.81
CA ALA A 24 54.83 -5.89 34.44
C ALA A 24 54.55 -6.11 32.93
N GLY A 25 53.60 -6.97 32.63
CA GLY A 25 53.09 -7.15 31.27
C GLY A 25 52.44 -5.85 30.82
N ILE A 26 52.99 -5.25 29.76
CA ILE A 26 52.35 -4.18 29.00
C ILE A 26 51.08 -4.80 28.40
N ALA A 27 49.91 -4.45 28.96
CA ALA A 27 48.63 -4.73 28.33
C ALA A 27 48.61 -3.98 26.99
N ALA A 28 48.79 -4.71 25.91
CA ALA A 28 48.52 -4.18 24.58
C ALA A 28 47.07 -3.75 24.55
N GLN A 29 46.81 -2.45 24.60
CA GLN A 29 45.52 -1.88 24.26
C GLN A 29 45.23 -2.30 22.82
N GLN A 30 44.24 -3.19 22.66
CA GLN A 30 43.64 -3.42 21.34
C GLN A 30 43.18 -2.04 20.83
N PRO A 31 43.60 -1.63 19.61
CA PRO A 31 43.09 -0.39 19.04
C PRO A 31 41.54 -0.49 19.01
N ALA A 32 40.91 0.51 19.60
CA ALA A 32 39.46 0.67 19.47
C ALA A 32 39.15 0.56 17.99
N SER A 33 38.30 -0.40 17.63
CA SER A 33 37.80 -0.59 16.28
C SER A 33 37.23 0.76 15.83
N SER A 34 37.98 1.50 15.00
CA SER A 34 37.48 2.74 14.41
C SER A 34 36.24 2.36 13.60
N ALA A 35 35.07 2.81 14.05
CA ALA A 35 33.83 2.59 13.35
C ALA A 35 33.99 3.02 11.89
N ARG A 36 33.87 2.11 10.97
CA ARG A 36 33.98 2.38 9.53
C ARG A 36 33.00 3.50 9.19
N PRO A 37 33.41 4.57 8.51
CA PRO A 37 32.46 5.64 8.14
C PRO A 37 31.26 5.09 7.41
N ALA A 38 30.06 5.61 7.70
CA ALA A 38 28.87 5.19 7.02
C ALA A 38 29.02 5.36 5.50
N ALA A 39 28.63 4.33 4.73
CA ALA A 39 28.70 4.37 3.27
C ALA A 39 27.87 5.54 2.73
N SER A 40 28.39 6.30 1.78
CA SER A 40 27.64 7.37 1.12
C SER A 40 26.49 6.80 0.29
N GLY A 41 25.43 7.58 0.04
CA GLY A 41 24.32 7.11 -0.80
C GLY A 41 24.77 6.72 -2.21
N ALA A 42 25.72 7.44 -2.79
CA ALA A 42 26.31 7.10 -4.09
C ALA A 42 27.03 5.74 -4.06
N SER A 43 27.80 5.45 -3.00
CA SER A 43 28.47 4.16 -2.87
C SER A 43 27.49 3.01 -2.61
N VAL A 44 26.42 3.23 -1.83
CA VAL A 44 25.35 2.25 -1.63
C VAL A 44 24.68 1.90 -2.96
N ARG A 45 24.25 2.90 -3.73
CA ARG A 45 23.61 2.67 -5.03
C ARG A 45 24.53 1.99 -6.04
N ALA A 46 25.82 2.38 -6.08
CA ALA A 46 26.82 1.76 -6.96
C ALA A 46 27.01 0.27 -6.63
N ALA A 47 27.18 -0.06 -5.33
CA ALA A 47 27.30 -1.45 -4.89
C ALA A 47 26.04 -2.27 -5.18
N THR A 48 24.86 -1.67 -4.94
CA THR A 48 23.57 -2.32 -5.23
C THR A 48 23.38 -2.57 -6.73
N ARG A 49 23.72 -1.61 -7.56
CA ARG A 49 23.67 -1.74 -9.01
C ARG A 49 24.62 -2.83 -9.50
N GLN A 50 25.84 -2.84 -9.03
CA GLN A 50 26.82 -3.86 -9.38
C GLN A 50 26.33 -5.27 -9.01
N TYR A 51 25.78 -5.44 -7.79
CA TYR A 51 25.17 -6.70 -7.38
C TYR A 51 24.02 -7.10 -8.30
N ARG A 52 23.07 -6.21 -8.49
CA ARG A 52 21.90 -6.44 -9.34
C ARG A 52 22.32 -6.84 -10.77
N GLU A 53 23.24 -6.12 -11.37
CA GLU A 53 23.74 -6.39 -12.73
C GLU A 53 24.38 -7.76 -12.90
N SER A 54 24.96 -8.32 -11.85
CA SER A 54 25.54 -9.66 -11.86
C SER A 54 24.55 -10.77 -11.47
N HIS A 55 23.32 -10.41 -11.01
CA HIS A 55 22.33 -11.38 -10.49
C HIS A 55 20.93 -11.19 -11.10
N GLU A 56 20.80 -10.52 -12.25
CA GLU A 56 19.48 -10.24 -12.85
C GLU A 56 18.67 -11.51 -13.13
N ALA A 57 19.32 -12.56 -13.61
CA ALA A 57 18.67 -13.86 -13.89
C ALA A 57 18.17 -14.55 -12.62
N GLU A 58 18.95 -14.49 -11.53
CA GLU A 58 18.58 -15.07 -10.23
C GLU A 58 17.43 -14.32 -9.61
N ILE A 59 17.47 -12.98 -9.64
CA ILE A 59 16.39 -12.11 -9.16
C ILE A 59 15.10 -12.37 -9.94
N ALA A 60 15.19 -12.44 -11.27
CA ALA A 60 14.03 -12.72 -12.12
C ALA A 60 13.45 -14.10 -11.84
N ARG A 61 14.29 -15.12 -11.61
CA ARG A 61 13.85 -16.49 -11.29
C ARG A 61 13.11 -16.53 -9.95
N GLU A 62 13.69 -15.94 -8.89
CA GLU A 62 13.04 -15.89 -7.57
C GLU A 62 11.69 -15.16 -7.65
N PHE A 63 11.61 -14.11 -8.46
CA PHE A 63 10.36 -13.37 -8.68
C PHE A 63 9.31 -14.22 -9.41
N VAL A 64 9.69 -14.86 -10.51
CA VAL A 64 8.79 -15.73 -11.29
C VAL A 64 8.28 -16.90 -10.45
N GLU A 65 9.13 -17.50 -9.61
CA GLU A 65 8.73 -18.57 -8.69
C GLU A 65 7.67 -18.10 -7.69
N LEU A 66 7.80 -16.87 -7.16
CA LEU A 66 6.80 -16.28 -6.25
C LEU A 66 5.50 -15.95 -6.97
N LEU A 67 5.58 -15.39 -8.19
CA LEU A 67 4.41 -15.04 -9.00
C LEU A 67 3.62 -16.27 -9.50
N ALA A 68 4.28 -17.41 -9.65
CA ALA A 68 3.65 -18.65 -10.08
C ALA A 68 2.74 -19.28 -9.00
N ILE A 69 2.79 -18.81 -7.78
CA ILE A 69 1.89 -19.25 -6.72
C ILE A 69 0.62 -18.40 -6.79
N PRO A 70 -0.58 -18.97 -7.07
CA PRO A 70 -1.83 -18.24 -6.99
C PRO A 70 -2.00 -17.57 -5.62
N ASP A 71 -2.62 -16.38 -5.57
CA ASP A 71 -2.55 -15.52 -4.39
C ASP A 71 -3.84 -14.78 -4.05
N VAL A 72 -4.96 -15.24 -4.55
CA VAL A 72 -6.26 -14.70 -4.13
C VAL A 72 -6.50 -15.03 -2.65
N ALA A 73 -6.78 -14.02 -1.81
CA ALA A 73 -6.87 -14.15 -0.36
C ALA A 73 -7.82 -15.26 0.12
N LEU A 74 -8.91 -15.52 -0.62
CA LEU A 74 -9.88 -16.59 -0.32
C LEU A 74 -9.37 -18.00 -0.62
N ASP A 75 -8.30 -18.15 -1.40
CA ASP A 75 -7.63 -19.44 -1.64
C ASP A 75 -6.64 -19.72 -0.51
N THR A 76 -7.16 -20.20 0.61
CA THR A 76 -6.40 -20.42 1.85
C THR A 76 -5.19 -21.33 1.66
N ALA A 77 -5.24 -22.30 0.75
CA ALA A 77 -4.14 -23.22 0.47
C ALA A 77 -2.99 -22.49 -0.23
N ASN A 78 -3.27 -21.75 -1.27
CA ASN A 78 -2.26 -21.04 -2.03
C ASN A 78 -1.74 -19.80 -1.29
N ILE A 79 -2.60 -19.09 -0.56
CA ILE A 79 -2.15 -17.96 0.26
C ILE A 79 -1.20 -18.41 1.37
N GLY A 80 -1.42 -19.60 1.97
CA GLY A 80 -0.48 -20.22 2.91
C GLY A 80 0.84 -20.63 2.26
N ARG A 81 0.84 -21.04 0.98
CA ARG A 81 2.07 -21.29 0.22
C ARG A 81 2.86 -20.00 -0.04
N ASN A 82 2.19 -18.91 -0.37
CA ASN A 82 2.82 -17.59 -0.50
C ASN A 82 3.50 -17.16 0.81
N ALA A 83 2.80 -17.22 1.95
CA ALA A 83 3.37 -16.91 3.26
C ALA A 83 4.63 -17.76 3.55
N THR A 84 4.59 -19.05 3.25
CA THR A 84 5.72 -19.97 3.42
C THR A 84 6.90 -19.60 2.53
N ALA A 85 6.64 -19.28 1.25
CA ALA A 85 7.67 -18.86 0.30
C ALA A 85 8.35 -17.57 0.74
N VAL A 86 7.56 -16.55 1.11
CA VAL A 86 8.08 -15.25 1.56
C VAL A 86 8.90 -15.39 2.86
N MET A 87 8.45 -16.20 3.82
CA MET A 87 9.26 -16.52 5.01
C MET A 87 10.58 -17.20 4.66
N ALA A 88 10.58 -18.12 3.70
CA ALA A 88 11.81 -18.79 3.27
C ALA A 88 12.79 -17.81 2.61
N MET A 89 12.28 -16.86 1.82
CA MET A 89 13.07 -15.78 1.22
C MET A 89 13.75 -14.90 2.29
N LEU A 90 13.01 -14.49 3.31
CA LEU A 90 13.54 -13.73 4.44
C LEU A 90 14.61 -14.50 5.22
N ARG A 91 14.35 -15.78 5.55
CA ARG A 91 15.28 -16.64 6.31
C ARG A 91 16.62 -16.85 5.60
N ARG A 92 16.61 -17.04 4.28
CA ARG A 92 17.85 -17.14 3.50
C ARG A 92 18.74 -15.91 3.64
N ARG A 93 18.15 -14.76 3.99
CA ARG A 93 18.82 -13.47 4.19
C ARG A 93 19.17 -13.16 5.65
N GLY A 94 19.01 -14.15 6.53
CA GLY A 94 19.33 -14.02 7.95
C GLY A 94 18.27 -13.28 8.77
N VAL A 95 17.08 -13.05 8.22
CA VAL A 95 15.95 -12.45 8.92
C VAL A 95 15.26 -13.51 9.78
N THR A 96 15.06 -13.24 11.06
CA THR A 96 14.24 -14.08 11.94
C THR A 96 12.78 -13.89 11.57
N THR A 97 12.04 -14.99 11.33
CA THR A 97 10.65 -14.90 10.84
C THR A 97 9.68 -15.68 11.69
N ARG A 98 8.44 -15.22 11.71
CA ARG A 98 7.27 -15.97 12.19
C ARG A 98 6.03 -15.58 11.39
N THR A 99 5.03 -16.45 11.37
CA THR A 99 3.67 -16.09 10.99
C THR A 99 2.96 -15.48 12.18
N LEU A 100 2.17 -14.44 11.94
CA LEU A 100 1.20 -13.92 12.87
C LEU A 100 -0.15 -14.53 12.50
N ASP A 101 -0.89 -14.96 13.53
CA ASP A 101 -2.23 -15.52 13.33
C ASP A 101 -3.11 -14.46 12.64
N GLY A 102 -3.74 -14.84 11.54
CA GLY A 102 -4.65 -14.00 10.77
C GLY A 102 -5.99 -13.71 11.46
N ALA A 103 -6.17 -14.14 12.72
CA ALA A 103 -7.41 -13.95 13.50
C ALA A 103 -8.67 -14.44 12.75
N GLY A 104 -8.53 -15.50 11.95
CA GLY A 104 -9.56 -16.08 11.09
C GLY A 104 -9.38 -15.80 9.61
N GLY A 105 -8.50 -14.87 9.24
CA GLY A 105 -8.07 -14.57 7.86
C GLY A 105 -6.73 -15.19 7.50
N PRO A 106 -6.13 -14.80 6.37
CA PRO A 106 -4.78 -15.17 5.98
C PRO A 106 -3.73 -14.78 7.02
N PRO A 107 -2.65 -15.57 7.18
CA PRO A 107 -1.59 -15.24 8.14
C PRO A 107 -0.79 -14.03 7.64
N ALA A 108 -0.41 -13.12 8.52
CA ALA A 108 0.62 -12.14 8.18
C ALA A 108 2.03 -12.72 8.42
N VAL A 109 2.99 -12.36 7.58
CA VAL A 109 4.39 -12.74 7.73
C VAL A 109 5.14 -11.62 8.45
N TYR A 110 5.77 -11.96 9.56
CA TYR A 110 6.67 -11.07 10.30
C TYR A 110 8.11 -11.48 10.11
N GLY A 111 9.00 -10.48 9.92
CA GLY A 111 10.44 -10.65 9.88
C GLY A 111 11.17 -9.61 10.73
N GLU A 112 12.32 -9.96 11.32
CA GLU A 112 13.18 -9.03 12.06
C GLU A 112 14.64 -9.27 11.74
N LEU A 113 15.36 -8.19 11.42
CA LEU A 113 16.79 -8.15 11.24
C LEU A 113 17.37 -7.00 12.07
N ARG A 114 18.12 -7.35 13.11
CA ARG A 114 18.81 -6.37 13.93
C ARG A 114 20.10 -5.92 13.26
N SER A 115 20.32 -4.61 13.27
CA SER A 115 21.52 -4.00 12.72
C SER A 115 22.47 -3.55 13.86
N PRO A 116 23.78 -3.76 13.73
CA PRO A 116 24.73 -3.33 14.74
C PRO A 116 24.63 -1.81 15.00
N ASN A 117 24.56 -1.44 16.27
CA ASN A 117 24.49 -0.04 16.74
C ASN A 117 23.25 0.76 16.29
N ALA A 118 22.27 0.12 15.69
CA ALA A 118 21.01 0.78 15.35
C ALA A 118 20.19 1.07 16.61
N THR A 119 19.76 2.31 16.78
CA THR A 119 18.93 2.76 17.90
C THR A 119 17.46 2.92 17.50
N ARG A 120 17.17 2.89 16.21
CA ARG A 120 15.81 3.03 15.66
C ARG A 120 15.41 1.79 14.89
N THR A 121 14.11 1.59 14.82
CA THR A 121 13.49 0.45 14.11
C THR A 121 12.48 0.96 13.09
N VAL A 122 12.58 0.47 11.85
CA VAL A 122 11.65 0.77 10.77
C VAL A 122 11.02 -0.53 10.29
N VAL A 123 9.70 -0.52 10.12
CA VAL A 123 8.97 -1.63 9.52
C VAL A 123 8.76 -1.34 8.03
N PHE A 124 9.04 -2.32 7.19
CA PHE A 124 8.71 -2.33 5.78
C PHE A 124 7.46 -3.21 5.57
N TYR A 125 6.43 -2.61 5.01
CA TYR A 125 5.16 -3.25 4.68
C TYR A 125 5.09 -3.56 3.19
N ALA A 126 4.53 -4.71 2.86
CA ALA A 126 4.04 -5.09 1.54
C ALA A 126 2.91 -6.12 1.72
N HIS A 127 2.21 -6.47 0.65
CA HIS A 127 1.28 -7.59 0.69
C HIS A 127 1.64 -8.66 -0.34
N TYR A 128 1.16 -9.89 -0.12
CA TYR A 128 1.46 -11.03 -0.99
C TYR A 128 0.22 -11.69 -1.58
N ASP A 129 -0.95 -11.17 -1.26
CA ASP A 129 -2.20 -11.50 -1.95
C ASP A 129 -2.39 -10.62 -3.20
N GLY A 130 -3.35 -10.98 -4.02
CA GLY A 130 -3.68 -10.28 -5.26
C GLY A 130 -5.17 -10.32 -5.54
N GLN A 131 -5.62 -9.38 -6.38
CA GLN A 131 -6.99 -9.29 -6.85
C GLN A 131 -7.47 -10.58 -7.54
N PRO A 132 -8.74 -10.95 -7.37
CA PRO A 132 -9.36 -12.02 -8.14
C PRO A 132 -9.16 -11.83 -9.65
N VAL A 133 -9.07 -12.94 -10.37
CA VAL A 133 -8.80 -12.94 -11.81
C VAL A 133 -9.95 -13.57 -12.60
N ASP A 134 -10.25 -12.99 -13.75
CA ASP A 134 -11.01 -13.64 -14.81
C ASP A 134 -10.04 -14.01 -15.94
N PRO A 135 -9.63 -15.28 -16.06
CA PRO A 135 -8.63 -15.70 -17.06
C PRO A 135 -9.03 -15.38 -18.51
N SER A 136 -10.33 -15.23 -18.80
CA SER A 136 -10.82 -14.92 -20.15
C SER A 136 -10.41 -13.54 -20.63
N GLN A 137 -10.10 -12.62 -19.71
CA GLN A 137 -9.66 -11.25 -20.02
C GLN A 137 -8.15 -11.14 -20.19
N TRP A 138 -7.36 -12.17 -19.82
CA TRP A 138 -5.90 -12.14 -19.86
C TRP A 138 -5.36 -12.66 -21.20
N THR A 139 -4.29 -12.02 -21.68
CA THR A 139 -3.56 -12.48 -22.89
C THR A 139 -2.79 -13.79 -22.65
N GLY A 140 -2.59 -14.18 -21.40
CA GLY A 140 -1.96 -15.43 -20.95
C GLY A 140 -2.57 -15.88 -19.62
N ALA A 141 -2.11 -16.99 -19.07
CA ALA A 141 -2.58 -17.43 -17.75
C ALA A 141 -2.08 -16.48 -16.64
N PRO A 142 -2.96 -15.97 -15.75
CA PRO A 142 -2.62 -14.94 -14.77
C PRO A 142 -1.45 -15.30 -13.84
N PHE A 143 -1.32 -16.56 -13.46
CA PHE A 143 -0.27 -17.09 -12.59
C PHE A 143 0.83 -17.88 -13.34
N THR A 144 0.97 -17.62 -14.64
CA THR A 144 2.10 -18.11 -15.45
C THR A 144 2.90 -16.90 -15.92
N PRO A 145 3.90 -16.47 -15.15
CA PRO A 145 4.64 -15.24 -15.46
C PRO A 145 5.34 -15.32 -16.81
N VAL A 146 5.20 -14.27 -17.61
CA VAL A 146 5.88 -14.17 -18.92
C VAL A 146 6.65 -12.85 -19.02
N LEU A 147 7.85 -12.92 -19.59
CA LEU A 147 8.64 -11.74 -19.95
C LEU A 147 8.27 -11.30 -21.36
N ARG A 148 8.03 -10.01 -21.54
CA ARG A 148 7.82 -9.39 -22.85
C ARG A 148 8.83 -8.27 -23.09
N ASP A 149 9.13 -7.99 -24.33
CA ASP A 149 10.10 -6.97 -24.75
C ASP A 149 9.59 -5.53 -24.58
N GLY A 150 8.39 -5.33 -24.02
CA GLY A 150 7.79 -4.03 -23.75
C GLY A 150 6.33 -4.11 -23.33
N SER A 151 5.56 -3.05 -23.58
CA SER A 151 4.14 -2.95 -23.28
C SER A 151 3.27 -3.70 -24.27
N LEU A 152 2.28 -4.47 -23.79
CA LEU A 152 1.25 -5.12 -24.62
C LEU A 152 0.50 -4.13 -25.50
N ALA A 153 0.20 -2.93 -25.01
CA ALA A 153 -0.44 -1.88 -25.79
C ALA A 153 0.41 -1.42 -27.00
N ALA A 154 1.73 -1.62 -26.93
CA ALA A 154 2.65 -1.36 -28.03
C ALA A 154 2.94 -2.61 -28.88
N GLY A 155 2.22 -3.72 -28.69
CA GLY A 155 2.41 -4.95 -29.46
C GLY A 155 3.60 -5.81 -29.03
N ALA A 156 4.05 -5.70 -27.78
CA ALA A 156 5.21 -6.43 -27.26
C ALA A 156 5.06 -7.94 -27.36
N LYS A 157 6.17 -8.61 -27.71
CA LYS A 157 6.27 -10.06 -27.88
C LYS A 157 6.81 -10.72 -26.63
N VAL A 158 6.41 -11.97 -26.41
CA VAL A 158 7.02 -12.83 -25.39
C VAL A 158 8.47 -13.12 -25.78
N ILE A 159 9.37 -12.96 -24.81
CA ILE A 159 10.79 -13.29 -24.95
C ILE A 159 11.17 -14.27 -23.81
N PRO A 160 12.23 -15.04 -23.96
CA PRO A 160 12.68 -15.96 -22.90
C PRO A 160 13.13 -15.19 -21.66
N MET A 161 12.97 -15.81 -20.48
CA MET A 161 13.62 -15.32 -19.27
C MET A 161 15.15 -15.38 -19.41
N PRO A 162 15.90 -14.48 -18.77
CA PRO A 162 17.34 -14.41 -18.93
C PRO A 162 18.01 -15.71 -18.42
N ALA A 163 19.00 -16.19 -19.17
CA ALA A 163 19.90 -17.22 -18.70
C ALA A 163 20.89 -16.66 -17.67
N ALA A 164 21.58 -17.54 -16.94
CA ALA A 164 22.57 -17.10 -15.96
C ALA A 164 23.64 -16.21 -16.60
N GLY A 165 23.84 -15.03 -16.01
CA GLY A 165 24.76 -14.01 -16.49
C GLY A 165 24.22 -13.09 -17.61
N GLU A 166 23.02 -13.35 -18.11
CA GLU A 166 22.36 -12.43 -19.06
C GLU A 166 21.67 -11.26 -18.34
N ARG A 167 21.65 -10.12 -19.03
CA ARG A 167 21.00 -8.90 -18.54
C ARG A 167 19.64 -8.70 -19.19
N MET A 168 18.72 -8.13 -18.44
CA MET A 168 17.39 -7.78 -18.92
C MET A 168 17.36 -6.33 -19.42
N ARG A 169 16.59 -6.11 -20.49
CA ARG A 169 16.33 -4.74 -20.97
C ARG A 169 15.39 -4.04 -19.99
N GLY A 170 15.71 -2.80 -19.63
CA GLY A 170 14.91 -2.02 -18.69
C GLY A 170 13.46 -1.79 -19.12
N ASP A 171 13.20 -1.75 -20.45
CA ASP A 171 11.84 -1.57 -20.99
C ASP A 171 11.01 -2.86 -21.05
N SER A 172 11.65 -4.02 -20.89
CA SER A 172 10.94 -5.30 -20.80
C SER A 172 10.00 -5.30 -19.58
N ARG A 173 8.97 -6.13 -19.65
CA ARG A 173 7.96 -6.24 -18.57
C ARG A 173 7.66 -7.69 -18.24
N ILE A 174 7.52 -7.98 -16.95
CA ILE A 174 7.04 -9.26 -16.46
C ILE A 174 5.54 -9.12 -16.22
N TYR A 175 4.77 -9.98 -16.87
CA TYR A 175 3.31 -10.02 -16.82
C TYR A 175 2.85 -11.20 -15.98
N ALA A 176 2.16 -10.92 -14.90
CA ALA A 176 1.44 -11.87 -14.05
C ALA A 176 0.55 -11.10 -13.08
N ARG A 177 -0.41 -11.76 -12.43
CA ARG A 177 -1.10 -11.20 -11.26
C ARG A 177 -0.08 -10.95 -10.15
N SER A 178 -0.23 -9.84 -9.42
CA SER A 178 0.66 -9.36 -8.34
C SER A 178 2.09 -9.06 -8.78
N ALA A 179 2.32 -8.94 -10.11
CA ALA A 179 3.65 -8.59 -10.60
C ALA A 179 4.07 -7.16 -10.21
N SER A 180 3.11 -6.26 -10.03
CA SER A 180 3.35 -4.88 -9.60
C SER A 180 2.74 -4.60 -8.23
N ASP A 181 1.66 -5.26 -7.90
CA ASP A 181 0.79 -5.06 -6.75
C ASP A 181 0.62 -6.38 -5.99
N ASP A 182 1.50 -6.74 -5.00
CA ASP A 182 2.65 -5.97 -4.52
C ASP A 182 3.92 -6.86 -4.37
N LYS A 183 3.97 -8.04 -5.04
CA LYS A 183 5.11 -8.97 -4.93
C LYS A 183 6.44 -8.39 -5.46
N ALA A 184 6.40 -7.38 -6.37
CA ALA A 184 7.60 -6.70 -6.82
C ALA A 184 8.33 -6.00 -5.67
N ALA A 185 7.60 -5.36 -4.74
CA ALA A 185 8.20 -4.71 -3.59
C ALA A 185 8.89 -5.73 -2.67
N ILE A 186 8.29 -6.91 -2.46
CA ILE A 186 8.91 -8.00 -1.68
C ILE A 186 10.24 -8.39 -2.32
N ILE A 187 10.27 -8.68 -3.62
CA ILE A 187 11.50 -9.05 -4.34
C ILE A 187 12.54 -7.95 -4.30
N ALA A 188 12.13 -6.69 -4.47
CA ALA A 188 13.03 -5.55 -4.41
C ALA A 188 13.68 -5.40 -3.03
N MET A 189 12.92 -5.58 -1.94
CA MET A 189 13.45 -5.59 -0.57
C MET A 189 14.44 -6.75 -0.35
N MET A 190 14.10 -7.95 -0.83
CA MET A 190 14.96 -9.13 -0.72
C MET A 190 16.29 -8.91 -1.45
N SER A 191 16.25 -8.41 -2.67
CA SER A 191 17.43 -8.13 -3.48
C SER A 191 18.27 -6.98 -2.90
N ALA A 192 17.63 -5.97 -2.30
CA ALA A 192 18.32 -4.91 -1.58
C ALA A 192 19.12 -5.45 -0.38
N LEU A 193 18.55 -6.35 0.41
CA LEU A 193 19.26 -7.01 1.52
C LEU A 193 20.48 -7.81 1.03
N ASP A 194 20.32 -8.56 -0.07
CA ASP A 194 21.41 -9.33 -0.66
C ASP A 194 22.53 -8.40 -1.17
N ALA A 195 22.20 -7.32 -1.85
CA ALA A 195 23.13 -6.34 -2.35
C ALA A 195 23.90 -5.64 -1.23
N LEU A 196 23.21 -5.23 -0.17
CA LEU A 196 23.82 -4.62 1.01
C LEU A 196 24.79 -5.58 1.68
N ARG A 197 24.40 -6.84 1.86
CA ARG A 197 25.26 -7.87 2.44
C ARG A 197 26.50 -8.13 1.57
N ALA A 198 26.34 -8.26 0.25
CA ALA A 198 27.42 -8.45 -0.68
C ALA A 198 28.41 -7.27 -0.68
N GLY A 199 27.90 -6.05 -0.52
CA GLY A 199 28.68 -4.82 -0.39
C GLY A 199 29.31 -4.60 0.99
N GLY A 200 29.06 -5.46 1.97
CA GLY A 200 29.50 -5.28 3.36
C GLY A 200 28.91 -4.04 4.02
N ILE A 201 27.72 -3.62 3.62
CA ILE A 201 27.00 -2.44 4.10
C ILE A 201 25.90 -2.90 5.07
N ALA A 202 26.00 -2.45 6.32
CA ALA A 202 24.94 -2.71 7.30
C ALA A 202 23.77 -1.72 7.13
N PRO A 203 22.52 -2.15 7.36
CA PRO A 203 21.41 -1.21 7.50
C PRO A 203 21.67 -0.24 8.65
N SER A 204 21.21 0.99 8.53
CA SER A 204 21.37 2.06 9.54
C SER A 204 20.30 2.05 10.63
N VAL A 205 19.30 1.18 10.50
CA VAL A 205 18.20 0.95 11.44
C VAL A 205 17.98 -0.54 11.62
N ASN A 206 17.33 -0.95 12.72
CA ASN A 206 16.76 -2.28 12.80
C ASN A 206 15.62 -2.39 11.77
N LEU A 207 15.59 -3.47 11.03
CA LEU A 207 14.57 -3.71 10.02
C LEU A 207 13.54 -4.68 10.56
N LYS A 208 12.28 -4.35 10.43
CA LYS A 208 11.18 -5.28 10.55
C LYS A 208 10.44 -5.35 9.22
N PHE A 209 9.85 -6.49 8.95
CA PHE A 209 9.03 -6.75 7.77
C PHE A 209 7.67 -7.23 8.23
N PHE A 210 6.63 -6.65 7.66
CA PHE A 210 5.25 -7.09 7.87
C PHE A 210 4.61 -7.24 6.50
N PHE A 211 4.32 -8.48 6.11
CA PHE A 211 3.69 -8.77 4.83
C PHE A 211 2.30 -9.35 5.06
N GLU A 212 1.31 -8.68 4.52
CA GLU A 212 -0.11 -9.00 4.65
C GLU A 212 -0.56 -9.98 3.57
N GLY A 213 -1.61 -10.74 3.81
CA GLY A 213 -2.17 -11.72 2.87
C GLY A 213 -3.64 -11.51 2.55
N GLU A 214 -4.21 -10.35 2.89
CA GLU A 214 -5.62 -10.01 2.57
C GLU A 214 -5.83 -8.52 2.27
N GLU A 215 -4.81 -7.78 1.84
CA GLU A 215 -4.94 -6.36 1.52
C GLU A 215 -5.98 -6.15 0.44
N GLU A 216 -5.88 -6.90 -0.63
CA GLU A 216 -6.76 -6.86 -1.80
C GLU A 216 -8.20 -7.35 -1.54
N ALA A 217 -8.40 -8.04 -0.41
CA ALA A 217 -9.71 -8.40 0.11
C ALA A 217 -10.24 -7.42 1.18
N GLY A 218 -9.59 -6.26 1.36
CA GLY A 218 -10.00 -5.18 2.24
C GLY A 218 -9.54 -5.30 3.68
N SER A 219 -8.52 -6.10 3.98
CA SER A 219 -7.83 -6.17 5.30
C SER A 219 -8.78 -6.37 6.49
N SER A 220 -9.79 -7.20 6.35
CA SER A 220 -10.89 -7.34 7.34
C SER A 220 -10.40 -7.79 8.72
N HIS A 221 -9.29 -8.52 8.79
CA HIS A 221 -8.71 -9.06 10.02
C HIS A 221 -7.54 -8.23 10.55
N LEU A 222 -6.99 -7.31 9.75
CA LEU A 222 -5.79 -6.55 10.03
C LEU A 222 -5.79 -5.90 11.41
N ARG A 223 -6.87 -5.19 11.79
CA ARG A 223 -6.96 -4.53 13.11
C ARG A 223 -6.71 -5.50 14.27
N ARG A 224 -7.29 -6.70 14.22
CA ARG A 224 -7.11 -7.72 15.26
C ARG A 224 -5.69 -8.26 15.27
N VAL A 225 -5.10 -8.49 14.10
CA VAL A 225 -3.71 -8.94 13.96
C VAL A 225 -2.77 -7.90 14.57
N LEU A 226 -2.93 -6.62 14.27
CA LEU A 226 -2.11 -5.54 14.82
C LEU A 226 -2.26 -5.42 16.34
N GLN A 227 -3.50 -5.43 16.84
CA GLN A 227 -3.78 -5.35 18.28
C GLN A 227 -3.17 -6.51 19.08
N ALA A 228 -3.26 -7.74 18.54
CA ALA A 228 -2.69 -8.93 19.17
C ALA A 228 -1.15 -8.93 19.19
N ASN A 229 -0.50 -8.15 18.32
CA ASN A 229 0.95 -8.16 18.13
C ASN A 229 1.61 -6.79 18.34
N THR A 230 0.97 -5.85 19.05
CA THR A 230 1.43 -4.46 19.22
C THR A 230 2.88 -4.37 19.71
N GLU A 231 3.25 -5.15 20.75
CA GLU A 231 4.63 -5.15 21.28
C GLU A 231 5.65 -5.67 20.27
N LEU A 232 5.30 -6.71 19.52
CA LEU A 232 6.17 -7.25 18.49
C LEU A 232 6.36 -6.27 17.33
N LEU A 233 5.30 -5.54 16.98
CA LEU A 233 5.26 -4.59 15.87
C LEU A 233 5.75 -3.18 16.26
N ARG A 234 6.11 -2.98 17.55
CA ARG A 234 6.66 -1.69 18.00
C ARG A 234 7.83 -1.26 17.13
N ALA A 235 7.76 -0.04 16.62
CA ALA A 235 8.77 0.56 15.76
C ALA A 235 8.71 2.09 15.87
N ASP A 236 9.71 2.78 15.34
CA ASP A 236 9.75 4.24 15.30
C ASP A 236 8.98 4.80 14.08
N ALA A 237 8.87 4.00 13.02
CA ALA A 237 8.14 4.37 11.79
C ALA A 237 7.85 3.15 10.89
N TRP A 238 6.92 3.34 9.95
CA TRP A 238 6.55 2.37 8.93
C TRP A 238 6.74 2.93 7.52
N VAL A 239 7.25 2.09 6.62
CA VAL A 239 7.37 2.36 5.18
C VAL A 239 6.49 1.37 4.44
N PHE A 240 5.46 1.86 3.78
CA PHE A 240 4.58 1.08 2.92
C PHE A 240 5.17 1.06 1.51
N CYS A 241 5.42 -0.12 0.99
CA CYS A 241 6.14 -0.29 -0.27
C CYS A 241 5.21 -0.58 -1.46
N ASP A 242 3.97 -0.18 -1.34
CA ASP A 242 2.88 -0.46 -2.27
C ASP A 242 2.53 0.75 -3.14
N GLY A 243 2.07 0.49 -4.36
CA GLY A 243 1.60 1.47 -5.31
C GLY A 243 2.57 1.85 -6.43
N PRO A 244 2.09 2.67 -7.37
CA PRO A 244 2.88 3.08 -8.53
C PRO A 244 3.77 4.29 -8.26
N VAL A 245 4.85 4.41 -9.03
CA VAL A 245 5.61 5.66 -9.15
C VAL A 245 4.76 6.75 -9.83
N HIS A 246 5.22 7.99 -9.78
CA HIS A 246 4.53 9.11 -10.41
C HIS A 246 4.37 8.91 -11.92
N GLN A 247 3.31 9.46 -12.52
CA GLN A 247 2.99 9.34 -13.96
C GLN A 247 4.09 9.88 -14.88
N SER A 248 5.00 10.71 -14.39
CA SER A 248 6.21 11.11 -15.13
C SER A 248 7.30 10.03 -15.18
N GLY A 249 7.08 8.86 -14.57
CA GLY A 249 8.07 7.79 -14.40
C GLY A 249 9.09 8.04 -13.28
N ARG A 250 9.01 9.17 -12.57
CA ARG A 250 9.90 9.45 -11.43
C ARG A 250 9.48 8.68 -10.19
N GLN A 251 10.47 8.19 -9.45
CA GLN A 251 10.25 7.69 -8.08
C GLN A 251 9.62 8.77 -7.20
N GLN A 252 8.87 8.38 -6.19
CA GLN A 252 8.22 9.29 -5.26
C GLN A 252 8.27 8.76 -3.83
N VAL A 253 8.24 9.67 -2.87
CA VAL A 253 7.99 9.44 -1.46
C VAL A 253 6.65 10.09 -1.16
N VAL A 254 5.67 9.30 -0.75
CA VAL A 254 4.29 9.76 -0.58
C VAL A 254 3.93 9.75 0.90
N PHE A 255 3.46 10.88 1.41
CA PHE A 255 3.28 11.09 2.84
C PHE A 255 1.90 10.71 3.36
N GLY A 256 1.05 10.12 2.52
CA GLY A 256 -0.27 9.64 2.93
C GLY A 256 -1.06 9.02 1.80
N ALA A 257 -2.21 8.46 2.13
CA ALA A 257 -3.15 7.87 1.20
C ALA A 257 -4.58 8.32 1.52
N ARG A 258 -5.42 8.37 0.50
CA ARG A 258 -6.85 8.64 0.68
C ARG A 258 -7.50 7.50 1.47
N GLY A 259 -8.55 7.85 2.23
CA GLY A 259 -9.52 6.91 2.72
C GLY A 259 -10.54 6.55 1.63
N VAL A 260 -11.31 5.53 1.90
CA VAL A 260 -12.37 5.05 1.00
C VAL A 260 -13.56 4.57 1.80
N MET A 261 -14.76 4.72 1.24
CA MET A 261 -15.97 4.01 1.68
C MET A 261 -16.95 3.91 0.52
N GLY A 262 -17.74 2.85 0.50
CA GLY A 262 -18.72 2.60 -0.54
C GLY A 262 -20.16 2.77 -0.06
N LEU A 263 -21.06 3.04 -1.00
CA LEU A 263 -22.49 3.22 -0.75
C LEU A 263 -23.30 2.67 -1.91
N GLU A 264 -24.22 1.78 -1.59
CA GLU A 264 -25.26 1.32 -2.52
C GLU A 264 -26.60 1.98 -2.18
N LEU A 265 -27.21 2.60 -3.16
CA LEU A 265 -28.52 3.23 -3.06
C LEU A 265 -29.54 2.53 -3.95
N THR A 266 -30.75 2.31 -3.45
CA THR A 266 -31.88 1.85 -4.28
C THR A 266 -33.09 2.73 -4.02
N THR A 267 -33.58 3.43 -5.04
CA THR A 267 -34.83 4.19 -5.00
C THR A 267 -35.97 3.34 -5.53
N TYR A 268 -37.14 3.49 -4.96
CA TYR A 268 -38.32 2.67 -5.26
C TYR A 268 -39.43 3.46 -5.98
N GLY A 269 -40.04 2.81 -6.98
CA GLY A 269 -41.22 3.23 -7.70
C GLY A 269 -42.42 2.35 -7.38
N PRO A 270 -43.30 2.07 -8.37
CA PRO A 270 -44.47 1.22 -8.19
C PRO A 270 -44.08 -0.23 -7.87
N LEU A 271 -44.99 -0.99 -7.24
CA LEU A 271 -44.73 -2.38 -6.84
C LEU A 271 -44.51 -3.33 -8.04
N ARG A 272 -45.07 -3.00 -9.21
CA ARG A 272 -44.88 -3.72 -10.48
C ARG A 272 -44.59 -2.72 -11.60
N PRO A 273 -43.96 -3.11 -12.71
CA PRO A 273 -43.79 -2.24 -13.86
C PRO A 273 -45.16 -1.72 -14.37
N LEU A 274 -45.25 -0.44 -14.70
CA LEU A 274 -46.45 0.19 -15.18
C LEU A 274 -46.28 0.71 -16.61
N HIS A 275 -47.26 0.53 -17.47
CA HIS A 275 -47.21 1.07 -18.83
C HIS A 275 -47.06 2.60 -18.80
N SER A 276 -45.96 3.13 -19.39
CA SER A 276 -45.60 4.55 -19.27
C SER A 276 -46.64 5.49 -19.92
N GLY A 277 -47.33 5.04 -20.97
CA GLY A 277 -48.39 5.81 -21.61
C GLY A 277 -49.64 5.95 -20.74
N HIS A 278 -49.93 4.98 -19.87
CA HIS A 278 -51.12 5.05 -18.99
C HIS A 278 -50.84 5.70 -17.64
N TYR A 279 -49.61 5.56 -17.13
CA TYR A 279 -49.23 5.97 -15.77
C TYR A 279 -48.12 7.02 -15.71
N GLY A 280 -47.60 7.48 -16.87
CA GLY A 280 -46.68 8.58 -16.94
C GLY A 280 -47.28 9.86 -16.36
N ASN A 281 -46.44 10.73 -15.76
CA ASN A 281 -46.85 11.95 -15.03
C ASN A 281 -47.77 11.70 -13.80
N TRP A 282 -48.09 10.44 -13.47
CA TRP A 282 -48.90 10.08 -12.32
C TRP A 282 -48.12 9.22 -11.33
N ALA A 283 -47.51 8.14 -11.77
CA ALA A 283 -46.70 7.27 -10.93
C ALA A 283 -45.26 7.79 -10.83
N PRO A 284 -44.64 7.79 -9.61
CA PRO A 284 -43.24 8.20 -9.47
C PRO A 284 -42.34 7.23 -10.24
N ASN A 285 -41.34 7.81 -10.93
CA ASN A 285 -40.35 7.05 -11.69
C ASN A 285 -39.05 6.96 -10.88
N PRO A 286 -38.62 5.77 -10.46
CA PRO A 286 -37.40 5.60 -9.63
C PRO A 286 -36.13 6.00 -10.36
N ALA A 287 -36.08 5.91 -11.70
CA ALA A 287 -34.95 6.41 -12.48
C ALA A 287 -34.74 7.93 -12.31
N VAL A 288 -35.86 8.68 -12.37
CA VAL A 288 -35.80 10.14 -12.16
C VAL A 288 -35.47 10.48 -10.71
N LEU A 289 -36.02 9.72 -9.75
CA LEU A 289 -35.67 9.90 -8.33
C LEU A 289 -34.16 9.69 -8.10
N MET A 290 -33.57 8.63 -8.65
CA MET A 290 -32.15 8.35 -8.52
C MET A 290 -31.28 9.42 -9.20
N ALA A 291 -31.60 9.79 -10.43
CA ALA A 291 -30.84 10.83 -11.15
C ALA A 291 -30.84 12.17 -10.41
N THR A 292 -32.02 12.60 -9.91
CA THR A 292 -32.16 13.83 -9.12
C THR A 292 -31.41 13.74 -7.78
N LEU A 293 -31.41 12.57 -7.15
CA LEU A 293 -30.73 12.35 -5.90
C LEU A 293 -29.19 12.48 -6.08
N ILE A 294 -28.63 11.81 -7.08
CA ILE A 294 -27.21 11.91 -7.41
C ILE A 294 -26.82 13.36 -7.75
N ALA A 295 -27.58 14.05 -8.62
CA ALA A 295 -27.34 15.42 -8.99
C ALA A 295 -27.47 16.40 -7.80
N SER A 296 -28.16 16.01 -6.72
CA SER A 296 -28.21 16.81 -5.49
C SER A 296 -26.97 16.63 -4.59
N MET A 297 -26.21 15.55 -4.77
CA MET A 297 -25.02 15.25 -3.95
C MET A 297 -23.74 15.79 -4.56
N ARG A 298 -23.65 15.89 -5.89
CA ARG A 298 -22.49 16.46 -6.59
C ARG A 298 -22.94 17.16 -7.89
N ASP A 299 -22.16 18.13 -8.33
CA ASP A 299 -22.34 18.75 -9.67
C ASP A 299 -21.39 18.13 -10.71
N ASP A 300 -21.50 18.59 -11.95
CA ASP A 300 -20.70 18.18 -13.09
C ASP A 300 -19.26 18.69 -13.08
N ASP A 301 -18.95 19.70 -12.25
CA ASP A 301 -17.59 20.13 -11.93
C ASP A 301 -16.90 19.26 -10.85
N GLY A 302 -17.57 18.23 -10.33
CA GLY A 302 -17.07 17.35 -9.29
C GLY A 302 -17.13 17.92 -7.88
N ARG A 303 -17.87 19.02 -7.65
CA ARG A 303 -18.06 19.57 -6.29
C ARG A 303 -19.10 18.75 -5.54
N ILE A 304 -18.78 18.38 -4.31
CA ILE A 304 -19.73 17.70 -3.42
C ILE A 304 -20.66 18.75 -2.81
N LEU A 305 -21.96 18.55 -3.01
CA LEU A 305 -23.02 19.50 -2.60
C LEU A 305 -23.68 19.12 -1.27
N ILE A 306 -23.18 18.08 -0.61
CA ILE A 306 -23.66 17.65 0.71
C ILE A 306 -23.20 18.66 1.74
N ALA A 307 -24.13 19.25 2.48
CA ALA A 307 -23.82 20.27 3.49
C ALA A 307 -22.86 19.71 4.56
N GLY A 308 -21.84 20.49 4.92
CA GLY A 308 -20.84 20.12 5.93
C GLY A 308 -19.76 19.13 5.43
N PHE A 309 -19.86 18.59 4.22
CA PHE A 309 -18.97 17.53 3.75
C PHE A 309 -17.48 17.91 3.74
N ASN A 310 -17.17 19.19 3.54
CA ASN A 310 -15.81 19.69 3.47
C ASN A 310 -15.34 20.40 4.75
N ASP A 311 -16.18 20.49 5.79
CA ASP A 311 -15.89 21.34 6.96
C ASP A 311 -14.72 20.81 7.79
N ASP A 312 -14.55 19.49 7.85
CA ASP A 312 -13.48 18.83 8.61
C ASP A 312 -12.19 18.61 7.80
N VAL A 313 -12.17 18.98 6.50
CA VAL A 313 -11.02 18.74 5.64
C VAL A 313 -9.77 19.45 6.17
N ARG A 314 -8.72 18.69 6.46
CA ARG A 314 -7.44 19.26 6.93
C ARG A 314 -6.84 20.17 5.86
N PRO A 315 -6.55 21.45 6.18
CA PRO A 315 -5.92 22.38 5.25
C PRO A 315 -4.58 21.84 4.70
N ILE A 316 -4.21 22.29 3.51
CA ILE A 316 -2.91 22.02 2.90
C ILE A 316 -1.88 22.93 3.57
N SER A 317 -0.81 22.38 4.13
CA SER A 317 0.27 23.12 4.78
C SER A 317 1.19 23.81 3.76
N ALA A 318 2.02 24.74 4.21
CA ALA A 318 3.00 25.42 3.36
C ALA A 318 4.02 24.43 2.73
N ALA A 319 4.44 23.41 3.49
CA ALA A 319 5.33 22.36 2.99
C ALA A 319 4.65 21.53 1.88
N GLU A 320 3.38 21.19 2.07
CA GLU A 320 2.59 20.46 1.08
C GLU A 320 2.33 21.29 -0.18
N HIS A 321 2.05 22.59 -0.05
CA HIS A 321 1.94 23.52 -1.20
C HIS A 321 3.25 23.58 -2.00
N THR A 322 4.39 23.68 -1.31
CA THR A 322 5.70 23.67 -1.96
C THR A 322 5.94 22.37 -2.70
N ALA A 323 5.60 21.23 -2.09
CA ALA A 323 5.73 19.92 -2.70
C ALA A 323 4.83 19.76 -3.94
N LEU A 324 3.55 20.16 -3.86
CA LEU A 324 2.63 20.13 -4.99
C LEU A 324 3.15 20.98 -6.17
N GLY A 325 3.71 22.15 -5.90
CA GLY A 325 4.31 23.03 -6.93
C GLY A 325 5.56 22.44 -7.59
N ALA A 326 6.21 21.46 -6.96
CA ALA A 326 7.39 20.76 -7.49
C ALA A 326 7.05 19.49 -8.29
N ILE A 327 5.79 19.06 -8.30
CA ILE A 327 5.32 17.90 -9.08
C ILE A 327 5.32 18.28 -10.57
N PRO A 328 5.93 17.44 -11.45
CA PRO A 328 5.90 17.69 -12.89
C PRO A 328 4.45 17.75 -13.42
N PRO A 329 4.12 18.71 -14.28
CA PRO A 329 2.78 18.80 -14.85
C PRO A 329 2.54 17.67 -15.86
N VAL A 330 1.67 16.73 -15.51
CA VAL A 330 1.32 15.57 -16.36
C VAL A 330 -0.07 15.68 -16.98
N ASP A 331 -0.88 16.63 -16.53
CA ASP A 331 -2.31 16.76 -16.85
C ASP A 331 -2.58 16.83 -18.37
N THR A 332 -1.82 17.62 -19.10
CA THR A 332 -1.98 17.72 -20.57
C THR A 332 -1.69 16.40 -21.27
N THR A 333 -0.66 15.67 -20.82
CA THR A 333 -0.29 14.36 -21.37
C THR A 333 -1.36 13.34 -21.04
N LEU A 334 -1.83 13.29 -19.79
CA LEU A 334 -2.90 12.41 -19.35
C LEU A 334 -4.21 12.69 -20.10
N ARG A 335 -4.62 13.95 -20.24
CA ARG A 335 -5.81 14.32 -21.01
C ARG A 335 -5.76 13.79 -22.44
N ARG A 336 -4.62 13.92 -23.11
CA ARG A 336 -4.42 13.40 -24.48
C ARG A 336 -4.48 11.87 -24.51
N ALA A 337 -3.76 11.21 -23.60
CA ALA A 337 -3.71 9.75 -23.53
C ALA A 337 -5.09 9.15 -23.25
N LEU A 338 -5.89 9.81 -22.39
CA LEU A 338 -7.24 9.41 -22.02
C LEU A 338 -8.33 9.95 -22.96
N GLN A 339 -7.97 10.72 -23.99
CA GLN A 339 -8.89 11.35 -24.97
C GLN A 339 -9.97 12.22 -24.30
N LEU A 340 -9.62 12.94 -23.24
CA LEU A 340 -10.53 13.83 -22.51
C LEU A 340 -10.50 15.24 -23.11
N GLY A 341 -11.67 15.77 -23.47
CA GLY A 341 -11.83 17.16 -23.91
C GLY A 341 -11.62 18.17 -22.78
N ALA A 342 -12.05 17.83 -21.58
CA ALA A 342 -11.90 18.62 -20.36
C ALA A 342 -11.68 17.71 -19.16
N THR A 343 -11.24 18.28 -18.04
CA THR A 343 -11.21 17.66 -16.72
C THR A 343 -12.26 18.33 -15.82
N GLU A 344 -12.71 17.64 -14.79
CA GLU A 344 -13.53 18.27 -13.74
C GLU A 344 -12.72 19.33 -12.98
N ALA A 345 -13.43 20.29 -12.34
CA ALA A 345 -12.83 21.37 -11.57
C ALA A 345 -11.90 22.32 -12.36
N GLY A 346 -12.17 22.53 -13.63
CA GLY A 346 -11.51 23.52 -14.47
C GLY A 346 -10.02 23.23 -14.68
N ASN A 347 -9.14 24.15 -14.25
CA ASN A 347 -7.70 24.05 -14.48
C ASN A 347 -6.91 23.46 -13.28
N ALA A 348 -7.57 22.96 -12.25
CA ALA A 348 -6.87 22.34 -11.12
C ALA A 348 -6.15 21.08 -11.58
N SER A 349 -4.89 20.91 -11.14
CA SER A 349 -4.08 19.75 -11.47
C SER A 349 -4.62 18.49 -10.79
N LEU A 350 -4.32 17.30 -11.34
CA LEU A 350 -4.63 16.03 -10.71
C LEU A 350 -4.08 15.94 -9.28
N ALA A 351 -2.84 16.41 -9.07
CA ALA A 351 -2.21 16.42 -7.76
C ALA A 351 -2.98 17.26 -6.73
N GLU A 352 -3.48 18.44 -7.12
CA GLU A 352 -4.33 19.27 -6.26
C GLU A 352 -5.69 18.61 -5.99
N ARG A 353 -6.29 17.97 -7.00
CA ARG A 353 -7.58 17.28 -6.84
C ARG A 353 -7.50 16.06 -5.94
N ILE A 354 -6.38 15.38 -5.91
CA ILE A 354 -6.12 14.29 -4.96
C ILE A 354 -6.16 14.77 -3.50
N MET A 355 -5.82 16.02 -3.23
CA MET A 355 -5.86 16.60 -1.88
C MET A 355 -7.28 16.94 -1.38
N ALA A 356 -8.28 16.86 -2.23
CA ALA A 356 -9.68 17.09 -1.90
C ALA A 356 -10.48 15.77 -1.87
N PRO A 357 -11.59 15.70 -1.08
CA PRO A 357 -12.44 14.52 -1.12
C PRO A 357 -13.14 14.39 -2.47
N ALA A 358 -13.55 13.16 -2.81
CA ALA A 358 -14.28 12.89 -4.03
C ALA A 358 -15.50 12.00 -3.77
N LEU A 359 -16.56 12.22 -4.55
CA LEU A 359 -17.72 11.37 -4.67
C LEU A 359 -17.80 10.89 -6.12
N ASN A 360 -17.65 9.59 -6.34
CA ASN A 360 -17.68 8.99 -7.66
C ASN A 360 -18.89 8.08 -7.80
N VAL A 361 -19.57 8.16 -8.95
CA VAL A 361 -20.63 7.23 -9.30
C VAL A 361 -20.01 6.07 -10.08
N ARG A 362 -19.95 4.88 -9.45
CA ARG A 362 -19.37 3.66 -10.05
C ARG A 362 -20.33 3.03 -11.08
N GLY A 363 -21.63 3.18 -10.87
CA GLY A 363 -22.64 2.63 -11.77
C GLY A 363 -24.05 3.08 -11.41
N ILE A 364 -24.93 3.04 -12.41
CA ILE A 364 -26.38 3.23 -12.25
C ILE A 364 -27.08 2.13 -13.04
N LYS A 365 -28.04 1.45 -12.42
CA LYS A 365 -28.82 0.38 -13.03
C LYS A 365 -30.32 0.67 -12.88
N VAL A 366 -31.03 0.75 -14.02
CA VAL A 366 -32.47 0.91 -14.05
C VAL A 366 -33.03 0.47 -15.42
N GLY A 367 -34.09 -0.31 -15.44
CA GLY A 367 -34.76 -0.74 -16.67
C GLY A 367 -33.83 -1.28 -17.76
N GLY A 368 -34.32 -1.30 -18.99
CA GLY A 368 -33.55 -1.62 -20.19
C GLY A 368 -33.44 -0.41 -21.13
N VAL A 369 -32.39 -0.41 -21.97
CA VAL A 369 -32.13 0.62 -23.01
C VAL A 369 -32.00 -0.03 -24.38
N ARG A 370 -32.19 0.73 -25.45
CA ARG A 370 -32.14 0.26 -26.85
C ARG A 370 -33.10 -0.93 -27.06
N GLU A 371 -32.61 -2.09 -27.49
CA GLU A 371 -33.37 -3.29 -27.80
C GLU A 371 -34.07 -3.89 -26.57
N LEU A 372 -33.59 -3.58 -25.37
CA LEU A 372 -34.15 -3.99 -24.09
C LEU A 372 -35.13 -2.95 -23.51
N ALA A 373 -35.31 -1.80 -24.18
CA ALA A 373 -36.20 -0.75 -23.69
C ALA A 373 -37.68 -1.20 -23.75
N ALA A 374 -38.38 -1.01 -22.65
CA ALA A 374 -39.83 -1.23 -22.55
C ALA A 374 -40.56 0.09 -22.29
N ASN A 375 -41.79 0.26 -22.84
CA ASN A 375 -42.63 1.41 -22.51
C ASN A 375 -43.22 1.27 -21.10
N ALA A 376 -42.37 1.16 -20.10
CA ALA A 376 -42.73 0.90 -18.71
C ALA A 376 -41.99 1.79 -17.72
N ILE A 377 -42.67 2.20 -16.66
CA ILE A 377 -42.06 2.79 -15.46
C ILE A 377 -41.51 1.61 -14.65
N PRO A 378 -40.21 1.57 -14.36
CA PRO A 378 -39.60 0.48 -13.60
C PRO A 378 -40.01 0.52 -12.11
N THR A 379 -39.72 -0.57 -11.40
CA THR A 379 -40.02 -0.70 -9.96
C THR A 379 -38.97 -0.09 -9.05
N GLU A 380 -37.72 -0.05 -9.50
CA GLU A 380 -36.59 0.44 -8.72
C GLU A 380 -35.46 0.94 -9.62
N ALA A 381 -34.56 1.72 -9.06
CA ALA A 381 -33.28 2.12 -9.64
C ALA A 381 -32.19 2.05 -8.59
N SER A 382 -31.04 1.49 -8.94
CA SER A 382 -29.89 1.33 -8.04
C SER A 382 -28.68 2.12 -8.53
N ALA A 383 -27.88 2.63 -7.60
CA ALA A 383 -26.60 3.28 -7.88
C ALA A 383 -25.53 2.85 -6.88
N SER A 384 -24.32 2.62 -7.41
CA SER A 384 -23.10 2.35 -6.68
C SER A 384 -22.25 3.61 -6.62
N ILE A 385 -21.84 4.02 -5.43
CA ILE A 385 -21.08 5.25 -5.19
C ILE A 385 -19.85 4.91 -4.34
N ASP A 386 -18.69 5.49 -4.64
CA ASP A 386 -17.56 5.50 -3.73
C ASP A 386 -17.19 6.93 -3.33
N PHE A 387 -16.77 7.07 -2.08
CA PHE A 387 -16.20 8.29 -1.54
C PHE A 387 -14.70 8.10 -1.35
N ARG A 388 -13.91 9.09 -1.79
CA ARG A 388 -12.53 9.19 -1.40
C ARG A 388 -12.41 10.23 -0.32
N LEU A 389 -11.95 9.79 0.85
CA LEU A 389 -11.83 10.64 2.03
C LEU A 389 -10.44 11.26 2.10
N VAL A 390 -10.33 12.40 2.78
CA VAL A 390 -9.06 13.07 3.07
C VAL A 390 -8.91 13.24 4.59
N PRO A 391 -7.70 13.56 5.10
CA PRO A 391 -7.47 13.64 6.54
C PRO A 391 -8.50 14.51 7.29
N ASN A 392 -8.85 14.05 8.48
CA ASN A 392 -9.88 14.46 9.41
C ASN A 392 -11.30 14.01 9.06
N GLN A 393 -11.55 13.53 7.84
CA GLN A 393 -12.83 12.88 7.54
C GLN A 393 -12.82 11.44 8.05
N THR A 394 -13.89 11.05 8.72
CA THR A 394 -14.11 9.65 9.14
C THR A 394 -15.30 9.04 8.40
N PRO A 395 -15.28 7.73 8.10
CA PRO A 395 -16.41 7.05 7.48
C PRO A 395 -17.73 7.28 8.22
N GLU A 396 -17.69 7.26 9.55
CA GLU A 396 -18.87 7.46 10.41
C GLU A 396 -19.47 8.85 10.25
N HIS A 397 -18.64 9.89 10.24
CA HIS A 397 -19.13 11.26 10.07
C HIS A 397 -19.66 11.49 8.66
N VAL A 398 -18.95 11.03 7.64
CA VAL A 398 -19.41 11.12 6.24
C VAL A 398 -20.74 10.40 6.05
N ARG A 399 -20.91 9.20 6.64
CA ARG A 399 -22.20 8.49 6.65
C ARG A 399 -23.31 9.36 7.22
N GLN A 400 -23.10 10.00 8.37
CA GLN A 400 -24.09 10.88 9.00
C GLN A 400 -24.49 12.04 8.09
N LEU A 401 -23.52 12.71 7.45
CA LEU A 401 -23.74 13.82 6.53
C LEU A 401 -24.55 13.39 5.29
N VAL A 402 -24.19 12.26 4.68
CA VAL A 402 -24.90 11.70 3.53
C VAL A 402 -26.34 11.33 3.91
N GLU A 403 -26.56 10.62 5.00
CA GLU A 403 -27.90 10.23 5.44
C GLU A 403 -28.77 11.46 5.79
N ALA A 404 -28.18 12.49 6.42
CA ALA A 404 -28.84 13.76 6.69
C ALA A 404 -29.24 14.45 5.37
N HIS A 405 -28.35 14.44 4.37
CA HIS A 405 -28.65 14.98 3.04
C HIS A 405 -29.82 14.24 2.39
N LEU A 406 -29.83 12.90 2.38
CA LEU A 406 -30.91 12.09 1.82
C LEU A 406 -32.26 12.44 2.50
N ARG A 407 -32.28 12.54 3.83
CA ARG A 407 -33.46 12.95 4.60
C ARG A 407 -33.91 14.37 4.24
N SER A 408 -32.97 15.31 4.07
CA SER A 408 -33.29 16.70 3.69
C SER A 408 -33.94 16.81 2.30
N ARG A 409 -33.69 15.80 1.42
CA ARG A 409 -34.35 15.69 0.11
C ARG A 409 -35.71 14.99 0.16
N GLY A 410 -36.18 14.69 1.39
CA GLY A 410 -37.49 14.11 1.65
C GLY A 410 -37.53 12.57 1.50
N TYR A 411 -36.38 11.91 1.50
CA TYR A 411 -36.33 10.46 1.44
C TYR A 411 -36.49 9.82 2.83
N HIS A 412 -37.32 8.80 2.89
CA HIS A 412 -37.35 7.85 3.99
C HIS A 412 -36.29 6.77 3.76
N LEU A 413 -35.34 6.63 4.68
CA LEU A 413 -34.23 5.69 4.58
C LEU A 413 -34.65 4.34 5.15
N VAL A 414 -34.36 3.26 4.43
CA VAL A 414 -34.60 1.89 4.85
C VAL A 414 -33.31 1.06 4.68
N ALA A 415 -33.15 0.02 5.51
CA ALA A 415 -32.04 -0.93 5.38
C ALA A 415 -32.38 -2.08 4.43
N ASP A 416 -33.66 -2.45 4.37
CA ASP A 416 -34.16 -3.57 3.58
C ASP A 416 -35.19 -3.12 2.53
N THR A 417 -35.63 -4.06 1.70
CA THR A 417 -36.74 -3.80 0.76
C THR A 417 -37.98 -3.35 1.51
N PRO A 418 -38.57 -2.18 1.16
CA PRO A 418 -39.70 -1.63 1.90
C PRO A 418 -40.94 -2.48 1.78
N ASP A 419 -41.62 -2.68 2.89
CA ASP A 419 -42.92 -3.35 2.94
C ASP A 419 -44.05 -2.46 2.39
N SER A 420 -45.27 -3.03 2.28
CA SER A 420 -46.42 -2.30 1.76
C SER A 420 -46.82 -1.09 2.60
N ALA A 421 -46.68 -1.16 3.93
CA ALA A 421 -47.03 -0.06 4.83
C ALA A 421 -46.05 1.12 4.61
N THR A 422 -44.75 0.84 4.58
CA THR A 422 -43.71 1.83 4.28
C THR A 422 -43.94 2.50 2.91
N ARG A 423 -44.23 1.70 1.87
CA ARG A 423 -44.48 2.21 0.50
C ARG A 423 -45.68 3.15 0.40
N VAL A 424 -46.75 2.87 1.15
CA VAL A 424 -47.95 3.70 1.14
C VAL A 424 -47.79 4.98 1.97
N THR A 425 -46.96 4.89 3.03
CA THR A 425 -46.79 6.00 3.97
C THR A 425 -45.75 7.04 3.47
N HIS A 426 -44.71 6.59 2.74
CA HIS A 426 -43.62 7.45 2.35
C HIS A 426 -43.54 7.64 0.82
N PRO A 427 -43.63 8.91 0.32
CA PRO A 427 -43.66 9.17 -1.12
C PRO A 427 -42.27 9.01 -1.80
N LYS A 428 -41.18 9.10 -1.03
CA LYS A 428 -39.81 8.88 -1.50
C LYS A 428 -39.12 7.93 -0.54
N ILE A 429 -38.68 6.79 -1.03
CA ILE A 429 -37.98 5.79 -0.22
C ILE A 429 -36.63 5.50 -0.89
N VAL A 430 -35.57 5.41 -0.07
CA VAL A 430 -34.27 4.97 -0.52
C VAL A 430 -33.70 3.91 0.44
N ARG A 431 -33.31 2.77 -0.11
CA ARG A 431 -32.50 1.79 0.62
C ARG A 431 -31.06 2.25 0.59
N VAL A 432 -30.40 2.19 1.76
CA VAL A 432 -29.05 2.65 1.98
C VAL A 432 -28.22 1.49 2.54
N GLU A 433 -27.25 1.04 1.78
CA GLU A 433 -26.35 -0.04 2.18
C GLU A 433 -24.91 0.48 2.12
N TRP A 434 -24.25 0.53 3.28
CA TRP A 434 -22.88 1.01 3.37
C TRP A 434 -21.91 -0.16 3.24
N GLU A 435 -20.95 -0.03 2.33
CA GLU A 435 -19.77 -0.89 2.30
C GLU A 435 -18.77 -0.42 3.37
N GLY A 436 -17.88 -1.32 3.80
CA GLY A 436 -16.81 -1.00 4.72
C GLY A 436 -15.91 0.11 4.17
N GLY A 437 -15.10 0.69 5.05
CA GLY A 437 -14.18 1.74 4.65
C GLY A 437 -13.23 2.13 5.77
N TYR A 438 -12.24 2.96 5.43
CA TYR A 438 -11.26 3.49 6.36
C TYR A 438 -10.92 4.94 6.06
N ALA A 439 -10.42 5.64 7.08
CA ALA A 439 -10.05 7.05 6.98
C ALA A 439 -8.74 7.23 6.18
N ALA A 440 -8.50 8.45 5.71
CA ALA A 440 -7.24 8.86 5.11
C ALA A 440 -6.15 9.06 6.17
N THR A 441 -4.89 8.87 5.76
CA THR A 441 -3.72 9.31 6.53
C THR A 441 -2.90 10.31 5.73
N ARG A 442 -2.20 11.20 6.43
CA ARG A 442 -1.24 12.13 5.81
C ARG A 442 -0.23 12.57 6.86
N ALA A 443 0.94 11.90 6.89
CA ALA A 443 2.02 12.25 7.78
C ALA A 443 2.54 13.67 7.48
N PRO A 444 2.87 14.48 8.49
CA PRO A 444 3.52 15.76 8.24
C PRO A 444 4.87 15.56 7.54
N MET A 445 5.12 16.35 6.50
CA MET A 445 6.33 16.23 5.68
C MET A 445 7.59 16.74 6.40
N ASP A 446 7.42 17.52 7.46
CA ASP A 446 8.45 18.21 8.23
C ASP A 446 8.85 17.49 9.53
N ILE A 447 8.27 16.35 9.86
CA ILE A 447 8.74 15.54 10.99
C ILE A 447 10.09 14.88 10.70
N PRO A 448 10.90 14.57 11.74
CA PRO A 448 12.23 14.00 11.58
C PRO A 448 12.29 12.78 10.67
N PHE A 449 11.34 11.85 10.81
CA PHE A 449 11.27 10.65 9.97
C PHE A 449 11.00 10.98 8.49
N SER A 450 10.01 11.83 8.21
CA SER A 450 9.65 12.22 6.83
C SER A 450 10.83 12.83 6.09
N ARG A 451 11.56 13.74 6.77
CA ARG A 451 12.79 14.35 6.22
C ARG A 451 13.89 13.33 6.01
N ALA A 452 14.11 12.45 7.00
CA ALA A 452 15.15 11.41 6.93
C ALA A 452 14.89 10.43 5.79
N LEU A 453 13.64 9.99 5.62
CA LEU A 453 13.27 9.07 4.55
C LEU A 453 13.46 9.71 3.17
N LEU A 454 13.01 10.94 2.98
CA LEU A 454 13.20 11.67 1.71
C LEU A 454 14.68 11.90 1.41
N ALA A 455 15.49 12.26 2.43
CA ALA A 455 16.94 12.43 2.30
C ALA A 455 17.63 11.11 1.94
N ALA A 456 17.30 10.01 2.62
CA ALA A 456 17.83 8.68 2.33
C ALA A 456 17.46 8.21 0.92
N ALA A 457 16.20 8.35 0.53
CA ALA A 457 15.71 8.02 -0.80
C ALA A 457 16.40 8.85 -1.90
N SER A 458 16.71 10.11 -1.62
CA SER A 458 17.40 11.03 -2.55
C SER A 458 18.92 10.80 -2.59
N SER A 459 19.49 10.17 -1.56
CA SER A 459 20.94 10.04 -1.40
C SER A 459 21.56 9.22 -2.55
N GLY A 460 22.43 9.86 -3.33
CA GLY A 460 23.10 9.27 -4.49
C GLY A 460 22.19 8.96 -5.69
N ALA A 461 20.95 9.40 -5.67
CA ALA A 461 20.05 9.27 -6.82
C ALA A 461 20.42 10.27 -7.92
N ALA A 462 20.46 9.84 -9.17
CA ALA A 462 20.67 10.72 -10.33
C ALA A 462 19.53 11.74 -10.46
N THR A 463 18.31 11.31 -10.18
CA THR A 463 17.12 12.17 -10.09
C THR A 463 16.46 11.91 -8.75
N PRO A 464 16.41 12.90 -7.84
CA PRO A 464 15.75 12.73 -6.54
C PRO A 464 14.27 12.36 -6.71
N PRO A 465 13.72 11.51 -5.83
CA PRO A 465 12.30 11.22 -5.80
C PRO A 465 11.45 12.47 -5.59
N LEU A 466 10.24 12.45 -6.09
CA LEU A 466 9.25 13.49 -5.80
C LEU A 466 8.78 13.35 -4.35
N ALA A 467 8.59 14.45 -3.66
CA ALA A 467 7.86 14.50 -2.40
C ALA A 467 6.37 14.74 -2.73
N VAL A 468 5.52 13.75 -2.48
CA VAL A 468 4.09 13.82 -2.83
C VAL A 468 3.26 13.78 -1.55
N PRO A 469 2.45 14.80 -1.26
CA PRO A 469 1.72 14.87 0.00
C PRO A 469 0.74 13.70 0.21
N MET A 470 0.08 13.22 -0.85
CA MET A 470 -0.92 12.16 -0.73
C MET A 470 -1.07 11.35 -2.03
N LEU A 471 -1.21 10.05 -1.92
CA LEU A 471 -1.56 9.14 -3.02
C LEU A 471 -3.06 9.24 -3.33
N GLY A 472 -3.42 9.15 -4.61
CA GLY A 472 -4.82 9.14 -5.04
C GLY A 472 -5.55 7.83 -4.74
N GLY A 473 -4.84 6.71 -4.72
CA GLY A 473 -5.32 5.42 -4.26
C GLY A 473 -5.52 5.39 -2.74
N SER A 474 -6.15 4.31 -2.26
CA SER A 474 -6.43 4.12 -0.83
C SER A 474 -5.69 2.90 -0.33
N LEU A 475 -5.10 3.01 0.85
CA LEU A 475 -4.39 1.96 1.57
C LEU A 475 -4.93 1.90 3.01
N PRO A 476 -4.93 0.75 3.69
CA PRO A 476 -5.48 0.62 5.04
C PRO A 476 -4.62 1.29 6.13
N THR A 477 -3.83 2.30 5.75
CA THR A 477 -2.83 2.99 6.57
C THR A 477 -3.40 3.58 7.85
N SER A 478 -4.67 4.02 7.85
CA SER A 478 -5.32 4.55 9.05
C SER A 478 -5.50 3.49 10.15
N THR A 479 -5.65 2.22 9.79
CA THR A 479 -5.72 1.12 10.77
C THR A 479 -4.39 0.98 11.52
N PHE A 480 -3.27 1.07 10.80
CA PHE A 480 -1.93 1.05 11.40
C PHE A 480 -1.70 2.27 12.30
N GLU A 481 -2.03 3.47 11.83
CA GLU A 481 -1.89 4.72 12.61
C GLU A 481 -2.71 4.67 13.89
N GLN A 482 -3.96 4.22 13.84
CA GLN A 482 -4.85 4.12 15.01
C GLN A 482 -4.39 3.08 16.03
N VAL A 483 -3.84 1.95 15.58
CA VAL A 483 -3.43 0.86 16.50
C VAL A 483 -2.02 1.07 17.02
N LEU A 484 -1.09 1.55 16.20
CA LEU A 484 0.34 1.60 16.52
C LEU A 484 0.83 3.00 16.87
N GLY A 485 0.12 4.07 16.47
CA GLY A 485 0.44 5.45 16.81
C GLY A 485 1.77 5.96 16.24
N VAL A 486 2.21 5.43 15.08
CA VAL A 486 3.51 5.74 14.48
C VAL A 486 3.39 6.41 13.12
N PRO A 487 4.35 7.26 12.71
CA PRO A 487 4.35 7.86 11.38
C PRO A 487 4.51 6.78 10.29
N LEU A 488 3.78 6.99 9.19
CA LEU A 488 3.70 6.07 8.08
C LEU A 488 3.88 6.83 6.77
N VAL A 489 4.77 6.35 5.90
CA VAL A 489 5.07 6.96 4.60
C VAL A 489 5.09 5.86 3.54
N VAL A 490 4.59 6.16 2.34
CA VAL A 490 4.52 5.21 1.22
C VAL A 490 5.72 5.40 0.31
N LEU A 491 6.36 4.31 -0.10
CA LEU A 491 7.54 4.28 -0.96
C LEU A 491 7.31 3.30 -2.12
N PRO A 492 6.53 3.68 -3.13
CA PRO A 492 6.09 2.81 -4.21
C PRO A 492 7.18 2.61 -5.27
N ILE A 493 7.12 1.46 -5.98
CA ILE A 493 8.09 1.14 -7.03
C ILE A 493 7.45 0.74 -8.38
N ALA A 494 6.18 0.34 -8.40
CA ALA A 494 5.53 -0.14 -9.60
C ALA A 494 5.46 0.93 -10.70
N ASN A 495 5.49 0.56 -11.97
CA ASN A 495 5.26 1.53 -13.05
C ASN A 495 3.81 2.03 -13.01
N TYR A 496 3.58 3.28 -13.37
CA TYR A 496 2.26 3.92 -13.32
C TYR A 496 1.23 3.29 -14.29
N ASP A 497 1.71 2.61 -15.33
CA ASP A 497 0.93 1.93 -16.38
C ASP A 497 0.96 0.39 -16.21
N ASN A 498 0.90 -0.07 -14.99
CA ASN A 498 1.08 -1.47 -14.60
C ASN A 498 -0.18 -2.34 -14.74
N ASN A 499 -1.35 -1.77 -15.00
CA ASN A 499 -2.65 -2.45 -15.01
C ASN A 499 -3.02 -3.14 -13.68
N GLN A 500 -2.59 -2.59 -12.52
CA GLN A 500 -3.02 -3.14 -11.23
C GLN A 500 -4.55 -3.23 -11.17
N HIS A 501 -5.10 -4.23 -10.47
CA HIS A 501 -6.53 -4.58 -10.38
C HIS A 501 -7.21 -4.93 -11.72
N ALA A 502 -6.46 -4.98 -12.84
CA ALA A 502 -6.97 -5.33 -14.16
C ALA A 502 -6.24 -6.54 -14.77
N ALA A 503 -6.72 -7.00 -15.91
CA ALA A 503 -6.03 -8.03 -16.67
C ALA A 503 -4.70 -7.54 -17.25
N ASN A 504 -3.75 -8.46 -17.41
CA ASN A 504 -2.41 -8.16 -17.90
C ASN A 504 -1.60 -7.20 -17.02
N GLU A 505 -1.78 -7.32 -15.71
CA GLU A 505 -0.92 -6.64 -14.73
C GLU A 505 0.55 -6.95 -15.00
N ASN A 506 1.42 -5.94 -14.78
CA ASN A 506 2.82 -6.09 -15.15
C ASN A 506 3.74 -5.15 -14.36
N ILE A 507 4.97 -5.58 -14.13
CA ILE A 507 6.06 -4.72 -13.68
C ILE A 507 7.06 -4.47 -14.82
N ARG A 508 7.41 -3.21 -15.04
CA ARG A 508 8.52 -2.84 -15.91
C ARG A 508 9.84 -3.17 -15.22
N VAL A 509 10.74 -3.86 -15.88
CA VAL A 509 12.01 -4.31 -15.33
C VAL A 509 12.82 -3.17 -14.73
N GLN A 510 12.88 -2.00 -15.38
CA GLN A 510 13.59 -0.84 -14.83
C GLN A 510 13.00 -0.38 -13.51
N ASN A 511 11.69 -0.44 -13.32
CA ASN A 511 11.05 -0.05 -12.06
C ASN A 511 11.45 -0.99 -10.91
N LEU A 512 11.55 -2.29 -11.18
CA LEU A 512 12.05 -3.26 -10.21
C LEU A 512 13.52 -2.96 -9.85
N TRP A 513 14.37 -2.65 -10.85
CA TRP A 513 15.77 -2.30 -10.63
C TRP A 513 15.94 -1.02 -9.80
N ASP A 514 15.16 0.01 -10.16
CA ASP A 514 15.15 1.28 -9.43
C ASP A 514 14.64 1.10 -8.00
N GLY A 515 13.65 0.21 -7.79
CA GLY A 515 13.13 -0.16 -6.48
C GLY A 515 14.18 -0.83 -5.58
N ILE A 516 14.98 -1.75 -6.13
CA ILE A 516 16.08 -2.40 -5.40
C ILE A 516 17.09 -1.35 -4.92
N GLU A 517 17.51 -0.43 -5.80
CA GLU A 517 18.44 0.64 -5.45
C GLU A 517 17.84 1.61 -4.41
N LEU A 518 16.55 1.90 -4.51
CA LEU A 518 15.82 2.77 -3.59
C LEU A 518 15.75 2.16 -2.18
N PHE A 519 15.32 0.90 -2.07
CA PHE A 519 15.20 0.22 -0.78
C PHE A 519 16.57 0.02 -0.13
N ALA A 520 17.61 -0.33 -0.89
CA ALA A 520 18.95 -0.43 -0.37
C ALA A 520 19.47 0.93 0.18
N ALA A 521 19.22 2.03 -0.54
CA ALA A 521 19.59 3.37 -0.09
C ALA A 521 18.84 3.75 1.20
N VAL A 522 17.54 3.49 1.28
CA VAL A 522 16.74 3.77 2.48
C VAL A 522 17.19 2.92 3.66
N MET A 523 17.33 1.61 3.51
CA MET A 523 17.78 0.71 4.59
C MET A 523 19.17 1.10 5.12
N ALA A 524 20.08 1.47 4.22
CA ALA A 524 21.46 1.82 4.60
C ALA A 524 21.59 3.24 5.17
N ARG A 525 20.68 4.17 4.85
CA ARG A 525 20.90 5.58 5.12
C ARG A 525 19.91 6.23 6.08
N VAL A 526 18.67 5.75 6.17
CA VAL A 526 17.59 6.45 6.89
C VAL A 526 17.96 6.78 8.34
N GLY A 527 18.63 5.87 9.05
CA GLY A 527 19.08 6.11 10.43
C GLY A 527 20.15 7.19 10.54
N HIS A 528 21.02 7.34 9.54
CA HIS A 528 22.04 8.39 9.50
C HIS A 528 21.46 9.77 9.17
N GLU A 529 20.39 9.81 8.38
CA GLU A 529 19.68 11.04 8.02
C GLU A 529 18.67 11.46 9.10
N TRP A 530 18.30 10.55 10.01
CA TRP A 530 17.28 10.77 11.03
C TRP A 530 17.81 11.58 12.21
N LYS A 531 17.89 12.88 12.01
CA LYS A 531 18.27 13.84 13.06
C LYS A 531 17.02 14.30 13.79
N GLU A 532 17.08 14.33 15.12
CA GLU A 532 16.04 14.99 15.90
C GLU A 532 16.01 16.48 15.57
N SER A 533 14.83 17.06 15.57
CA SER A 533 14.74 18.52 15.48
C SER A 533 15.47 19.08 16.69
N ALA A 534 16.44 19.99 16.50
CA ALA A 534 16.90 20.79 17.60
C ALA A 534 15.64 21.44 18.20
N VAL A 535 15.33 21.11 19.45
CA VAL A 535 14.27 21.80 20.18
C VAL A 535 14.71 23.27 20.21
N PRO A 536 13.89 24.23 19.71
CA PRO A 536 14.24 25.64 19.73
C PRO A 536 14.36 26.15 21.14
#